data_4aadaeda93b62c04730c5881d1b4bd92
#
_entry.id   4aadaeda93b62c04730c5881d1b4bd92
#
_cell.length_a   1.000
_cell.length_b   1.000
_cell.length_c   1.000
_cell.angle_alpha   90.00
_cell.angle_beta   90.00
_cell.angle_gamma   90.00
#
_symmetry.space_group_name_H-M   'P 1'
#
loop_
_entity.id
_entity.type
_entity.pdbx_description
1 polymer ?
#
loop_
_entity_poly.entity_id
_entity_poly.type
_entity_poly.pdbx_seq_one_letter_code
_entity_poly.pdbx_strand_id
1 'polypeptide(L)'
;MSNNDSLTIPTAYMPNGSIMPELLTEQEAVIFLRLEEDNNPKRTLKYYRDKGQLRAVKIGTNLLYPKQELLNFVYIATAWFNRNKNIENIS
;
A
#
# COMPACT_ATOMS: atom_id res chain seq x y z
N MET A 1 23.07 -12.61 15.07
CA MET A 1 22.58 -12.54 15.49
C MET A 1 21.21 -12.53 15.42
N SER A 2 20.66 -13.22 15.87
CA SER A 2 19.26 -13.33 15.73
C SER A 2 18.51 -12.13 16.21
N ASN A 3 19.15 -11.28 16.94
CA ASN A 3 18.48 -10.09 17.38
C ASN A 3 18.05 -9.20 16.23
N ASN A 4 18.80 -9.29 15.14
CA ASN A 4 18.44 -8.48 14.00
C ASN A 4 17.10 -8.87 13.44
N ASP A 5 16.74 -10.12 13.57
CA ASP A 5 15.47 -10.58 13.03
C ASP A 5 14.31 -9.94 13.75
N SER A 6 14.43 -9.76 15.04
CA SER A 6 13.32 -9.17 15.79
C SER A 6 13.19 -7.69 15.54
N LEU A 7 14.25 -7.06 15.02
CA LEU A 7 14.22 -5.64 14.72
C LEU A 7 13.86 -5.33 13.29
N THR A 8 13.82 -6.33 12.44
CA THR A 8 13.52 -6.10 11.04
C THR A 8 12.02 -6.00 10.84
N ILE A 9 11.66 -5.35 9.74
CA ILE A 9 10.26 -5.24 9.36
C ILE A 9 9.78 -6.62 8.94
N PRO A 10 8.62 -7.05 9.44
CA PRO A 10 8.10 -8.35 9.06
C PRO A 10 7.97 -8.48 7.55
N THR A 11 8.21 -9.67 7.06
CA THR A 11 8.06 -9.95 5.65
C THR A 11 6.62 -9.77 5.23
N ALA A 12 6.41 -9.04 4.14
CA ALA A 12 5.09 -8.84 3.59
C ALA A 12 4.93 -9.68 2.34
N TYR A 13 3.69 -10.03 2.04
CA TYR A 13 3.39 -10.92 0.93
C TYR A 13 2.38 -10.30 -0.02
N MET A 14 2.52 -10.65 -1.30
CA MET A 14 1.54 -10.31 -2.29
C MET A 14 0.32 -11.22 -2.13
N PRO A 15 -0.82 -10.84 -2.71
CA PRO A 15 -2.03 -11.66 -2.57
C PRO A 15 -1.86 -13.10 -3.05
N ASN A 16 -0.95 -13.34 -4.00
CA ASN A 16 -0.72 -14.70 -4.48
C ASN A 16 0.24 -15.49 -3.61
N GLY A 17 0.71 -14.91 -2.50
CA GLY A 17 1.59 -15.62 -1.59
C GLY A 17 3.07 -15.37 -1.81
N SER A 18 3.45 -14.70 -2.89
CA SER A 18 4.86 -14.41 -3.11
C SER A 18 5.32 -13.27 -2.21
N ILE A 19 6.63 -13.22 -1.99
CA ILE A 19 7.19 -12.17 -1.14
C ILE A 19 7.07 -10.83 -1.85
N MET A 20 6.65 -9.82 -1.10
CA MET A 20 6.48 -8.48 -1.62
C MET A 20 7.85 -7.86 -1.92
N PRO A 21 8.08 -7.37 -3.14
CA PRO A 21 9.37 -6.74 -3.45
C PRO A 21 9.53 -5.40 -2.76
N GLU A 22 10.77 -4.93 -2.68
CA GLU A 22 11.05 -3.65 -2.04
C GLU A 22 10.48 -2.47 -2.81
N LEU A 23 10.45 -2.60 -4.14
CA LEU A 23 9.85 -1.59 -5.00
C LEU A 23 8.85 -2.28 -5.91
N LEU A 24 7.63 -1.78 -5.91
CA LEU A 24 6.57 -2.37 -6.74
C LEU A 24 6.30 -1.49 -7.94
N THR A 25 6.01 -2.12 -9.07
CA THR A 25 5.51 -1.39 -10.21
C THR A 25 4.08 -0.96 -9.95
N GLU A 26 3.57 -0.09 -10.82
CA GLU A 26 2.19 0.35 -10.67
C GLU A 26 1.23 -0.85 -10.74
N GLN A 27 1.50 -1.76 -11.66
CA GLN A 27 0.66 -2.95 -11.78
C GLN A 27 0.71 -3.81 -10.51
N GLU A 28 1.91 -3.97 -9.95
CA GLU A 28 2.03 -4.73 -8.70
C GLU A 28 1.33 -4.04 -7.55
N ALA A 29 1.37 -2.72 -7.52
CA ALA A 29 0.65 -1.98 -6.49
C ALA A 29 -0.85 -2.17 -6.63
N VAL A 30 -1.36 -2.18 -7.86
CA VAL A 30 -2.77 -2.45 -8.12
C VAL A 30 -3.14 -3.81 -7.54
N ILE A 31 -2.31 -4.81 -7.79
CA ILE A 31 -2.57 -6.16 -7.31
C ILE A 31 -2.51 -6.22 -5.79
N PHE A 32 -1.49 -5.59 -5.21
CA PHE A 32 -1.35 -5.61 -3.76
C PHE A 32 -2.54 -4.95 -3.07
N LEU A 33 -3.02 -3.85 -3.60
CA LEU A 33 -4.13 -3.12 -3.01
C LEU A 33 -5.49 -3.66 -3.45
N ARG A 34 -5.48 -4.75 -4.23
CA ARG A 34 -6.71 -5.41 -4.66
C ARG A 34 -7.60 -4.48 -5.48
N LEU A 35 -6.98 -3.71 -6.38
CA LEU A 35 -7.71 -2.77 -7.22
C LEU A 35 -7.97 -3.29 -8.61
N GLU A 36 -7.78 -4.60 -8.84
CA GLU A 36 -7.94 -5.13 -10.18
C GLU A 36 -9.36 -4.96 -10.73
N GLU A 37 -10.34 -4.95 -9.84
CA GLU A 37 -11.73 -4.82 -10.28
C GLU A 37 -12.22 -3.40 -10.26
N ASP A 38 -11.38 -2.47 -9.92
CA ASP A 38 -11.73 -1.07 -10.01
C ASP A 38 -11.86 -0.68 -11.48
N ASN A 39 -12.77 0.26 -11.78
CA ASN A 39 -12.95 0.71 -13.16
C ASN A 39 -11.66 1.29 -13.73
N ASN A 40 -10.91 2.00 -12.92
CA ASN A 40 -9.68 2.63 -13.37
C ASN A 40 -8.68 2.63 -12.23
N PRO A 41 -7.98 1.50 -12.04
CA PRO A 41 -7.07 1.39 -10.88
C PRO A 41 -5.95 2.42 -10.91
N LYS A 42 -5.42 2.76 -12.07
CA LYS A 42 -4.34 3.73 -12.14
C LYS A 42 -4.82 5.10 -11.71
N ARG A 43 -6.03 5.45 -12.06
CA ARG A 43 -6.60 6.72 -11.64
C ARG A 43 -6.81 6.75 -10.13
N THR A 44 -7.23 5.63 -9.57
CA THR A 44 -7.41 5.53 -8.13
C THR A 44 -6.08 5.73 -7.41
N LEU A 45 -5.00 5.12 -7.90
CA LEU A 45 -3.69 5.33 -7.32
C LEU A 45 -3.27 6.78 -7.44
N LYS A 46 -3.51 7.40 -8.59
CA LYS A 46 -3.16 8.79 -8.80
C LYS A 46 -3.92 9.69 -7.84
N TYR A 47 -5.18 9.38 -7.58
CA TYR A 47 -5.99 10.15 -6.66
C TYR A 47 -5.32 10.20 -5.28
N TYR A 48 -4.88 9.07 -4.77
CA TYR A 48 -4.25 9.04 -3.46
C TYR A 48 -2.86 9.66 -3.48
N ARG A 49 -2.15 9.54 -4.60
CA ARG A 49 -0.85 10.22 -4.73
C ARG A 49 -1.04 11.73 -4.70
N ASP A 50 -2.03 12.23 -5.44
CA ASP A 50 -2.28 13.67 -5.50
C ASP A 50 -2.67 14.24 -4.15
N LYS A 51 -3.32 13.44 -3.34
CA LYS A 51 -3.69 13.86 -1.98
C LYS A 51 -2.53 13.71 -0.99
N GLY A 52 -1.42 13.15 -1.41
CA GLY A 52 -0.28 12.96 -0.53
C GLY A 52 -0.44 11.80 0.42
N GLN A 53 -1.43 10.95 0.21
CA GLN A 53 -1.67 9.81 1.09
C GLN A 53 -0.92 8.56 0.67
N LEU A 54 -0.56 8.48 -0.58
CA LEU A 54 0.19 7.34 -1.11
C LEU A 54 1.42 7.89 -1.81
N ARG A 55 2.59 7.47 -1.34
CA ARG A 55 3.83 7.99 -1.89
C ARG A 55 4.42 7.02 -2.89
N ALA A 56 4.96 7.57 -3.95
CA ALA A 56 5.63 6.81 -4.98
C ALA A 56 6.90 7.54 -5.36
N VAL A 57 7.79 6.83 -6.03
CA VAL A 57 9.04 7.40 -6.50
C VAL A 57 9.14 7.17 -7.99
N LYS A 58 9.67 8.16 -8.70
CA LYS A 58 9.86 8.03 -10.13
C LYS A 58 11.34 7.86 -10.42
N ILE A 59 11.69 6.72 -11.01
CA ILE A 59 13.07 6.43 -11.37
C ILE A 59 13.10 6.27 -12.88
N GLY A 60 13.79 7.21 -13.55
CA GLY A 60 13.73 7.27 -15.00
C GLY A 60 12.31 7.61 -15.41
N THR A 61 11.72 6.76 -16.22
CA THR A 61 10.33 6.94 -16.62
C THR A 61 9.37 6.04 -15.85
N ASN A 62 9.90 5.26 -14.90
CA ASN A 62 9.09 4.28 -14.17
C ASN A 62 8.61 4.86 -12.87
N LEU A 63 7.31 4.72 -12.62
CA LEU A 63 6.71 5.09 -11.36
C LEU A 63 6.66 3.84 -10.49
N LEU A 64 7.33 3.90 -9.33
CA LEU A 64 7.47 2.74 -8.47
C LEU A 64 6.95 3.07 -7.09
N TYR A 65 6.48 2.05 -6.39
CA TYR A 65 5.91 2.21 -5.06
C TYR A 65 6.77 1.46 -4.06
N PRO A 66 7.46 2.17 -3.15
CA PRO A 66 8.23 1.48 -2.13
C PRO A 66 7.32 0.64 -1.24
N LYS A 67 7.79 -0.55 -0.91
CA LYS A 67 7.01 -1.45 -0.07
C LYS A 67 6.53 -0.76 1.20
N GLN A 68 7.43 -0.06 1.86
CA GLN A 68 7.10 0.59 3.12
C GLN A 68 5.97 1.60 2.95
N GLU A 69 5.96 2.33 1.84
CA GLU A 69 4.92 3.32 1.62
C GLU A 69 3.56 2.68 1.37
N LEU A 70 3.54 1.55 0.69
CA LEU A 70 2.28 0.84 0.49
C LEU A 70 1.75 0.29 1.80
N LEU A 71 2.62 -0.29 2.61
CA LEU A 71 2.21 -0.80 3.92
C LEU A 71 1.71 0.32 4.81
N ASN A 72 2.40 1.44 4.79
CA ASN A 72 1.99 2.60 5.57
C ASN A 72 0.63 3.14 5.10
N PHE A 73 0.43 3.18 3.80
CA PHE A 73 -0.85 3.62 3.26
C PHE A 73 -1.99 2.74 3.73
N VAL A 74 -1.81 1.43 3.69
CA VAL A 74 -2.84 0.51 4.14
C VAL A 74 -3.11 0.68 5.62
N TYR A 75 -2.06 0.86 6.41
CA TYR A 75 -2.22 1.05 7.84
C TYR A 75 -3.04 2.30 8.15
N ILE A 76 -2.72 3.41 7.51
CA ILE A 76 -3.42 4.66 7.75
C ILE A 76 -4.86 4.57 7.25
N ALA A 77 -5.07 3.99 6.09
CA ALA A 77 -6.40 3.84 5.54
C ALA A 77 -7.27 2.97 6.43
N THR A 78 -6.69 1.91 6.99
CA THR A 78 -7.41 1.01 7.87
C THR A 78 -7.83 1.74 9.15
N ALA A 79 -6.91 2.48 9.73
CA ALA A 79 -7.21 3.21 10.96
C ALA A 79 -8.29 4.26 10.72
N TRP A 80 -8.22 4.95 9.60
CA TRP A 80 -9.22 5.97 9.28
C TRP A 80 -10.60 5.35 9.07
N PHE A 81 -10.64 4.25 8.34
CA PHE A 81 -11.90 3.57 8.07
C PHE A 81 -12.54 3.07 9.37
N ASN A 82 -11.74 2.49 10.25
CA ASN A 82 -12.26 1.96 11.50
C ASN A 82 -12.79 3.07 12.40
N ARG A 83 -12.12 4.21 12.41
CA ARG A 83 -12.59 5.33 13.21
C ARG A 83 -13.94 5.84 12.70
N ASN A 84 -14.07 5.97 11.38
CA ASN A 84 -15.33 6.41 10.79
C ASN A 84 -16.43 5.41 11.04
N LYS A 85 -16.09 4.13 10.95
CA LYS A 85 -17.08 3.09 11.19
C LYS A 85 -17.56 3.11 12.63
N ASN A 86 -16.65 3.36 13.57
CA ASN A 86 -17.03 3.45 14.97
C ASN A 86 -17.97 4.62 15.20
N ILE A 87 -17.73 5.72 14.54
CA ILE A 87 -18.62 6.88 14.65
C ILE A 87 -20.01 6.53 14.14
N GLU A 88 -20.05 5.84 13.02
CA GLU A 88 -21.35 5.43 12.47
C GLU A 88 -22.07 4.46 13.38
N ASN A 89 -21.34 3.56 14.01
CA ASN A 89 -21.96 2.59 14.90
C ASN A 89 -22.53 3.25 16.15
N ILE A 90 -21.92 4.33 16.59
CA ILE A 90 -22.39 5.01 17.75
C ILE A 90 -23.71 5.73 17.45
N SER A 91 -23.81 6.25 16.26
CA SER A 91 -25.02 6.96 15.90
C SER A 91 -26.11 5.98 15.49
#